data_0e15556cb269f0a3fa5692375b856b1f
#
_entry.id   0e15556cb269f0a3fa5692375b856b1f
#
_cell.length_a   1.000
_cell.length_b   1.000
_cell.length_c   1.000
_cell.angle_alpha   90.00
_cell.angle_beta   90.00
_cell.angle_gamma   90.00
#
_symmetry.space_group_name_H-M   'P 1'
#
loop_
_entity.id
_entity.type
_entity.pdbx_description
1 polymer ?
#
loop_
_entity_poly.entity_id
_entity_poly.type
_entity_poly.pdbx_seq_one_letter_code
_entity_poly.pdbx_strand_id
1 'polypeptide(L)'
;IPFYRRYLIDRDVIPMTEVKACGEKIDSFLNLDSKKHDLEIIKLTKPLERVNDDLQDFRILSFDLEVRNPHGMPNSEVDEIIMIGVASNFGINQVISTKTNSEDRDDFVNQVESEKEMIETFIDIVKKSNVDIIVGYNSDNFDLPYLKDRAKLYGLELDLGMDDSNIKFIRRGFANAASFKGLIHVDLYLVMRRYMTLERYTLERVYYELFGEEKIDVPGEHIWEYWDSDSTELDDLFDYSLDDVVSTLKIAQQTLPLNLELTRIVGQPLFDLSRMATGQQAEWFLVKEAYFDNEVVPNKPGGSNFALRAAEEDNEGGYVKEPEIGLHENLVQFDFRSLYPSIIISKNISPDVLVIGDVENRQDYNISPEHDLKFKKEPKGFIPSVIAKILNERFKIKKAMKASVDPTEKKTLDVQQQAIKRLANTMYGVYGYSRFRWYYYECAKAITSWGRQ
;
A
#
# COMPACT_ATOMS: atom_id res chain seq x y z
N ILE A 1 14.94 -7.78 -12.39
CA ILE A 1 14.66 -7.03 -11.14
C ILE A 1 15.30 -5.66 -11.28
N PRO A 2 14.58 -4.53 -11.04
CA PRO A 2 15.16 -3.18 -11.02
C PRO A 2 16.33 -3.07 -10.02
N PHE A 3 17.34 -2.26 -10.34
CA PHE A 3 18.55 -2.16 -9.53
C PHE A 3 18.28 -1.82 -8.07
N TYR A 4 17.45 -0.81 -7.78
CA TYR A 4 17.16 -0.39 -6.41
C TYR A 4 16.52 -1.51 -5.57
N ARG A 5 15.61 -2.30 -6.13
CA ARG A 5 15.00 -3.46 -5.44
C ARG A 5 16.00 -4.57 -5.19
N ARG A 6 16.90 -4.80 -6.16
CA ARG A 6 17.99 -5.76 -6.03
C ARG A 6 18.95 -5.32 -4.93
N TYR A 7 19.32 -4.03 -4.90
CA TYR A 7 20.21 -3.48 -3.89
C TYR A 7 19.66 -3.67 -2.47
N LEU A 8 18.37 -3.41 -2.25
CA LEU A 8 17.74 -3.61 -0.94
C LEU A 8 17.85 -5.06 -0.47
N ILE A 9 17.60 -6.03 -1.36
CA ILE A 9 17.67 -7.46 -1.06
C ILE A 9 19.13 -7.88 -0.82
N ASP A 10 20.05 -7.56 -1.75
CA ASP A 10 21.44 -7.98 -1.70
C ASP A 10 22.20 -7.41 -0.50
N ARG A 11 21.71 -6.31 0.07
CA ARG A 11 22.33 -5.62 1.23
C ARG A 11 21.54 -5.77 2.52
N ASP A 12 20.45 -6.50 2.50
CA ASP A 12 19.52 -6.64 3.63
C ASP A 12 19.10 -5.28 4.21
N VAL A 13 18.91 -4.29 3.33
CA VAL A 13 18.42 -2.97 3.71
C VAL A 13 16.91 -2.95 3.68
N ILE A 14 16.32 -2.64 4.82
CA ILE A 14 14.86 -2.56 4.96
C ILE A 14 14.43 -1.11 4.70
N PRO A 15 13.52 -0.88 3.73
CA PRO A 15 12.98 0.46 3.51
C PRO A 15 12.24 0.98 4.74
N MET A 16 12.29 2.29 4.96
CA MET A 16 11.61 3.00 6.06
C MET A 16 12.21 2.72 7.46
N THR A 17 13.42 2.15 7.52
CA THR A 17 14.17 1.94 8.75
C THR A 17 15.49 2.68 8.74
N GLU A 18 16.17 2.73 9.88
CA GLU A 18 17.46 3.39 10.03
C GLU A 18 18.58 2.64 9.33
N VAL A 19 19.42 3.37 8.61
CA VAL A 19 20.60 2.83 7.92
C VAL A 19 21.83 3.66 8.26
N LYS A 20 22.99 2.97 8.30
CA LYS A 20 24.30 3.62 8.44
C LYS A 20 24.92 3.83 7.07
N ALA A 21 25.20 5.08 6.74
CA ALA A 21 25.93 5.49 5.56
C ALA A 21 27.38 5.84 5.92
N CYS A 22 28.35 5.22 5.26
CA CYS A 22 29.76 5.54 5.39
C CYS A 22 30.27 6.14 4.08
N GLY A 23 30.78 7.37 4.11
CA GLY A 23 31.22 8.04 2.90
C GLY A 23 31.80 9.42 3.12
N GLU A 24 32.02 10.13 2.05
CA GLU A 24 32.53 11.50 2.02
C GLU A 24 31.37 12.46 1.76
N LYS A 25 31.27 13.54 2.53
CA LYS A 25 30.34 14.62 2.24
C LYS A 25 30.80 15.34 0.97
N ILE A 26 29.87 15.55 0.05
CA ILE A 26 30.11 16.27 -1.19
C ILE A 26 29.08 17.40 -1.36
N ASP A 27 29.49 18.47 -2.02
CA ASP A 27 28.62 19.66 -2.18
C ASP A 27 27.54 19.45 -3.24
N SER A 28 27.78 18.65 -4.26
CA SER A 28 26.82 18.42 -5.33
C SER A 28 26.96 17.04 -5.99
N PHE A 29 25.82 16.54 -6.49
CA PHE A 29 25.77 15.32 -7.31
C PHE A 29 24.56 15.36 -8.25
N LEU A 30 24.78 15.25 -9.56
CA LEU A 30 23.77 15.43 -10.60
C LEU A 30 23.05 16.80 -10.45
N ASN A 31 21.75 16.78 -10.21
CA ASN A 31 20.93 17.98 -9.99
C ASN A 31 20.84 18.40 -8.51
N LEU A 32 21.43 17.62 -7.61
CA LEU A 32 21.45 17.92 -6.18
C LEU A 32 22.60 18.86 -5.84
N ASP A 33 22.33 19.91 -5.08
CA ASP A 33 23.28 20.84 -4.48
C ASP A 33 22.95 20.96 -2.99
N SER A 34 23.92 20.68 -2.12
CA SER A 34 23.71 20.59 -0.67
C SER A 34 23.23 21.90 -0.05
N LYS A 35 23.71 23.04 -0.57
CA LYS A 35 23.33 24.37 -0.05
C LYS A 35 21.99 24.83 -0.59
N LYS A 36 21.73 24.59 -1.89
CA LYS A 36 20.48 24.99 -2.54
C LYS A 36 19.28 24.24 -1.99
N HIS A 37 19.45 22.93 -1.76
CA HIS A 37 18.33 22.05 -1.36
C HIS A 37 18.29 21.75 0.14
N ASP A 38 19.22 22.33 0.92
CA ASP A 38 19.38 22.08 2.36
C ASP A 38 19.49 20.57 2.68
N LEU A 39 20.28 19.86 1.88
CA LEU A 39 20.47 18.41 1.98
C LEU A 39 21.93 18.04 2.24
N GLU A 40 22.14 17.03 3.05
CA GLU A 40 23.45 16.40 3.19
C GLU A 40 23.64 15.34 2.10
N ILE A 41 24.64 15.52 1.24
CA ILE A 41 24.95 14.59 0.16
C ILE A 41 26.18 13.77 0.55
N ILE A 42 26.03 12.45 0.63
CA ILE A 42 27.11 11.51 0.99
C ILE A 42 27.44 10.61 -0.19
N LYS A 43 28.68 10.73 -0.69
CA LYS A 43 29.23 9.76 -1.64
C LYS A 43 29.68 8.53 -0.87
N LEU A 44 28.93 7.45 -0.98
CA LEU A 44 29.20 6.21 -0.26
C LEU A 44 30.56 5.62 -0.66
N THR A 45 31.40 5.31 0.32
CA THR A 45 32.63 4.52 0.18
C THR A 45 32.42 3.06 0.54
N LYS A 46 31.34 2.75 1.25
CA LYS A 46 30.85 1.40 1.56
C LYS A 46 29.36 1.31 1.28
N PRO A 47 28.81 0.11 1.02
CA PRO A 47 27.36 -0.08 0.95
C PRO A 47 26.68 0.39 2.23
N LEU A 48 25.36 0.73 2.13
CA LEU A 48 24.54 0.99 3.30
C LEU A 48 24.49 -0.24 4.21
N GLU A 49 24.58 -0.01 5.51
CA GLU A 49 24.46 -1.02 6.54
C GLU A 49 23.14 -0.82 7.30
N ARG A 50 22.42 -1.91 7.53
CA ARG A 50 21.22 -1.93 8.39
C ARG A 50 21.62 -1.68 9.83
N VAL A 51 20.89 -0.80 10.52
CA VAL A 51 21.11 -0.50 11.96
C VAL A 51 20.14 -1.30 12.82
N ASN A 52 18.85 -1.17 12.53
CA ASN A 52 17.77 -1.84 13.25
C ASN A 52 16.57 -2.09 12.32
N ASP A 53 15.48 -2.63 12.86
CA ASP A 53 14.23 -2.91 12.14
C ASP A 53 13.10 -1.97 12.58
N ASP A 54 13.41 -0.98 13.40
CA ASP A 54 12.42 -0.10 13.98
C ASP A 54 11.93 0.88 12.91
N LEU A 55 10.62 0.97 12.78
CA LEU A 55 9.98 1.97 11.93
C LEU A 55 10.10 3.33 12.60
N GLN A 56 10.38 4.34 11.79
CA GLN A 56 10.50 5.72 12.25
C GLN A 56 9.14 6.41 12.28
N ASP A 57 9.04 7.49 13.05
CA ASP A 57 7.90 8.40 13.00
C ASP A 57 8.04 9.32 11.79
N PHE A 58 7.06 9.28 10.89
CA PHE A 58 7.07 10.05 9.65
C PHE A 58 6.19 11.29 9.75
N ARG A 59 6.63 12.37 9.11
CA ARG A 59 5.86 13.59 8.91
C ARG A 59 4.91 13.40 7.73
N ILE A 60 3.61 13.26 8.03
CA ILE A 60 2.56 12.95 7.06
C ILE A 60 1.75 14.20 6.81
N LEU A 61 1.53 14.54 5.54
CA LEU A 61 0.66 15.61 5.10
C LEU A 61 -0.39 15.05 4.15
N SER A 62 -1.66 15.32 4.43
CA SER A 62 -2.78 15.07 3.52
C SER A 62 -3.13 16.32 2.75
N PHE A 63 -3.67 16.14 1.54
CA PHE A 63 -4.16 17.23 0.72
C PHE A 63 -5.35 16.77 -0.11
N ASP A 64 -6.18 17.73 -0.53
CA ASP A 64 -7.33 17.55 -1.40
C ASP A 64 -7.58 18.85 -2.18
N LEU A 65 -8.28 18.75 -3.32
CA LEU A 65 -8.59 19.88 -4.20
C LEU A 65 -10.09 20.05 -4.39
N GLU A 66 -10.57 21.27 -4.24
CA GLU A 66 -11.91 21.64 -4.70
C GLU A 66 -11.83 22.45 -6.00
N VAL A 67 -12.71 22.12 -6.93
CA VAL A 67 -12.71 22.68 -8.28
C VAL A 67 -14.08 23.29 -8.59
N ARG A 68 -14.08 24.49 -9.18
CA ARG A 68 -15.31 25.12 -9.67
C ARG A 68 -15.70 24.55 -11.04
N ASN A 69 -16.69 23.66 -11.08
CA ASN A 69 -17.06 22.90 -12.26
C ASN A 69 -18.57 23.00 -12.62
N PRO A 70 -19.07 24.16 -13.02
CA PRO A 70 -20.52 24.37 -13.28
C PRO A 70 -21.07 23.57 -14.47
N HIS A 71 -20.21 22.93 -15.26
CA HIS A 71 -20.60 22.24 -16.50
C HIS A 71 -20.45 20.71 -16.45
N GLY A 72 -20.36 20.13 -15.26
CA GLY A 72 -20.28 18.68 -15.07
C GLY A 72 -18.90 18.20 -14.66
N MET A 73 -18.26 17.28 -15.42
CA MET A 73 -16.93 16.78 -15.01
C MET A 73 -15.87 17.86 -15.10
N PRO A 74 -15.01 18.04 -14.07
CA PRO A 74 -13.94 19.03 -14.05
C PRO A 74 -13.01 18.91 -15.25
N ASN A 75 -12.67 20.04 -15.86
CA ASN A 75 -11.71 20.17 -16.95
C ASN A 75 -10.59 21.13 -16.57
N SER A 76 -9.37 20.62 -16.39
CA SER A 76 -8.21 21.40 -15.96
C SER A 76 -7.79 22.54 -16.92
N GLU A 77 -8.28 22.58 -18.15
CA GLU A 77 -8.01 23.68 -19.08
C GLU A 77 -8.86 24.94 -18.81
N VAL A 78 -10.06 24.77 -18.19
CA VAL A 78 -11.03 25.86 -18.01
C VAL A 78 -11.49 26.03 -16.57
N ASP A 79 -11.63 24.94 -15.81
CA ASP A 79 -12.18 24.99 -14.46
C ASP A 79 -11.03 25.23 -13.45
N GLU A 80 -11.17 26.25 -12.63
CA GLU A 80 -10.15 26.66 -11.67
C GLU A 80 -10.21 25.85 -10.38
N ILE A 81 -9.05 25.66 -9.75
CA ILE A 81 -8.97 25.20 -8.36
C ILE A 81 -9.40 26.37 -7.47
N ILE A 82 -10.38 26.13 -6.61
CA ILE A 82 -10.93 27.16 -5.70
C ILE A 82 -10.43 27.00 -4.26
N MET A 83 -10.10 25.76 -3.86
CA MET A 83 -9.52 25.46 -2.56
C MET A 83 -8.47 24.36 -2.68
N ILE A 84 -7.42 24.46 -1.88
CA ILE A 84 -6.47 23.38 -1.59
C ILE A 84 -6.47 23.17 -0.09
N GLY A 85 -7.11 22.10 0.37
CA GLY A 85 -7.08 21.67 1.75
C GLY A 85 -5.76 20.98 2.07
N VAL A 86 -5.21 21.20 3.28
CA VAL A 86 -4.04 20.50 3.80
C VAL A 86 -4.18 20.23 5.31
N ALA A 87 -3.87 18.98 5.72
CA ALA A 87 -3.79 18.60 7.12
C ALA A 87 -2.54 17.76 7.38
N SER A 88 -1.99 17.79 8.60
CA SER A 88 -0.77 17.06 8.92
C SER A 88 -0.77 16.50 10.33
N ASN A 89 0.04 15.46 10.58
CA ASN A 89 0.26 14.91 11.92
C ASN A 89 1.24 15.77 12.77
N PHE A 90 1.67 16.91 12.24
CA PHE A 90 2.59 17.84 12.90
C PHE A 90 2.03 19.25 13.04
N GLY A 91 0.70 19.43 12.92
CA GLY A 91 -0.02 20.63 13.34
C GLY A 91 -0.47 21.59 12.24
N ILE A 92 -0.36 21.25 10.95
CA ILE A 92 -0.97 22.01 9.86
C ILE A 92 -2.40 21.52 9.67
N ASN A 93 -3.37 22.45 9.70
CA ASN A 93 -4.77 22.23 9.35
C ASN A 93 -5.28 23.52 8.75
N GLN A 94 -5.36 23.61 7.42
CA GLN A 94 -5.78 24.84 6.75
C GLN A 94 -6.34 24.56 5.34
N VAL A 95 -7.14 25.50 4.85
CA VAL A 95 -7.63 25.57 3.48
C VAL A 95 -7.04 26.81 2.83
N ILE A 96 -6.31 26.65 1.74
CA ILE A 96 -5.75 27.74 0.93
C ILE A 96 -6.80 28.12 -0.11
N SER A 97 -7.22 29.38 -0.18
CA SER A 97 -8.29 29.81 -1.05
C SER A 97 -8.17 31.31 -1.43
N THR A 98 -8.82 31.70 -2.52
CA THR A 98 -8.91 33.12 -2.90
C THR A 98 -10.06 33.85 -2.18
N LYS A 99 -11.00 33.13 -1.60
CA LYS A 99 -12.04 33.66 -0.71
C LYS A 99 -11.72 33.33 0.75
N THR A 100 -12.44 33.90 1.69
CA THR A 100 -12.35 33.61 3.11
C THR A 100 -13.70 33.25 3.69
N ASN A 101 -13.71 32.53 4.79
CA ASN A 101 -14.89 32.26 5.60
C ASN A 101 -15.33 33.50 6.39
N SER A 102 -16.49 33.43 7.04
CA SER A 102 -17.00 34.54 7.86
C SER A 102 -16.10 34.81 9.07
N GLU A 103 -16.05 36.10 9.51
CA GLU A 103 -15.16 36.58 10.59
C GLU A 103 -15.40 35.90 11.97
N ASP A 104 -16.55 35.28 12.18
CA ASP A 104 -16.91 34.62 13.44
C ASP A 104 -16.44 33.15 13.53
N ARG A 105 -15.72 32.65 12.54
CA ARG A 105 -15.25 31.25 12.49
C ARG A 105 -13.76 31.10 12.80
N ASP A 106 -13.35 29.86 13.08
CA ASP A 106 -11.96 29.50 13.32
C ASP A 106 -11.07 29.87 12.15
N ASP A 107 -9.89 30.43 12.45
CA ASP A 107 -8.92 30.93 11.47
C ASP A 107 -8.08 29.77 10.87
N PHE A 108 -8.74 28.94 10.06
CA PHE A 108 -8.06 27.87 9.31
C PHE A 108 -7.92 28.20 7.81
N VAL A 109 -8.45 29.34 7.34
CA VAL A 109 -8.37 29.74 5.94
C VAL A 109 -7.13 30.59 5.70
N ASN A 110 -6.28 30.12 4.82
CA ASN A 110 -5.12 30.87 4.30
C ASN A 110 -5.53 31.56 3.00
N GLN A 111 -5.95 32.82 3.11
CA GLN A 111 -6.41 33.60 1.98
C GLN A 111 -5.24 34.07 1.11
N VAL A 112 -5.35 33.87 -0.19
CA VAL A 112 -4.38 34.27 -1.23
C VAL A 112 -5.05 35.10 -2.32
N GLU A 113 -4.26 35.79 -3.16
CA GLU A 113 -4.81 36.72 -4.17
C GLU A 113 -5.26 36.00 -5.47
N SER A 114 -4.74 34.78 -5.76
CA SER A 114 -4.99 34.09 -7.03
C SER A 114 -4.80 32.58 -6.91
N GLU A 115 -5.36 31.81 -7.87
CA GLU A 115 -5.10 30.37 -8.00
C GLU A 115 -3.60 30.09 -8.19
N LYS A 116 -2.88 30.97 -8.90
CA LYS A 116 -1.42 30.84 -9.02
C LYS A 116 -0.74 30.84 -7.66
N GLU A 117 -1.05 31.82 -6.82
CA GLU A 117 -0.49 31.94 -5.47
C GLU A 117 -0.92 30.79 -4.56
N MET A 118 -2.13 30.28 -4.76
CA MET A 118 -2.64 29.09 -4.06
C MET A 118 -1.74 27.87 -4.36
N ILE A 119 -1.40 27.63 -5.61
CA ILE A 119 -0.51 26.54 -6.03
C ILE A 119 0.91 26.76 -5.50
N GLU A 120 1.45 27.98 -5.58
CA GLU A 120 2.76 28.34 -5.03
C GLU A 120 2.80 28.13 -3.50
N THR A 121 1.75 28.54 -2.79
CA THR A 121 1.63 28.35 -1.34
C THR A 121 1.58 26.87 -0.96
N PHE A 122 0.86 26.05 -1.70
CA PHE A 122 0.84 24.59 -1.48
C PHE A 122 2.24 23.97 -1.69
N ILE A 123 2.94 24.33 -2.76
CA ILE A 123 4.32 23.88 -3.02
C ILE A 123 5.24 24.27 -1.86
N ASP A 124 5.14 25.50 -1.39
CA ASP A 124 5.91 26.05 -0.28
C ASP A 124 5.64 25.29 1.04
N ILE A 125 4.38 24.98 1.35
CA ILE A 125 4.01 24.19 2.54
C ILE A 125 4.67 22.83 2.48
N VAL A 126 4.57 22.11 1.36
CA VAL A 126 5.15 20.77 1.22
C VAL A 126 6.67 20.82 1.39
N LYS A 127 7.35 21.76 0.72
CA LYS A 127 8.82 21.88 0.74
C LYS A 127 9.36 22.33 2.09
N LYS A 128 8.76 23.38 2.69
CA LYS A 128 9.26 23.98 3.95
C LYS A 128 8.94 23.15 5.18
N SER A 129 7.96 22.25 5.11
CA SER A 129 7.53 21.45 6.26
C SER A 129 8.29 20.14 6.42
N ASN A 130 9.29 19.84 5.58
CA ASN A 130 10.04 18.58 5.61
C ASN A 130 9.10 17.35 5.66
N VAL A 131 8.17 17.29 4.71
CA VAL A 131 7.18 16.20 4.62
C VAL A 131 7.87 14.93 4.12
N ASP A 132 7.69 13.82 4.85
CA ASP A 132 8.20 12.50 4.43
C ASP A 132 7.21 11.77 3.52
N ILE A 133 5.92 11.84 3.88
CA ILE A 133 4.84 11.15 3.18
C ILE A 133 3.71 12.13 2.89
N ILE A 134 3.39 12.31 1.62
CA ILE A 134 2.19 13.04 1.19
C ILE A 134 1.10 12.03 0.84
N VAL A 135 -0.12 12.24 1.32
CA VAL A 135 -1.26 11.36 1.09
C VAL A 135 -2.42 12.14 0.49
N GLY A 136 -3.16 11.49 -0.39
CA GLY A 136 -4.43 11.99 -0.90
C GLY A 136 -5.39 10.81 -1.13
N TYR A 137 -6.64 11.10 -1.46
CA TYR A 137 -7.64 10.08 -1.74
C TYR A 137 -8.02 10.10 -3.23
N ASN A 138 -7.64 9.08 -4.00
CA ASN A 138 -7.70 9.02 -5.47
C ASN A 138 -6.78 10.05 -6.18
N SER A 139 -5.80 10.55 -5.49
CA SER A 139 -4.92 11.62 -5.93
C SER A 139 -3.96 11.26 -7.07
N ASP A 140 -3.71 9.97 -7.31
CA ASP A 140 -2.98 9.50 -8.51
C ASP A 140 -3.77 9.78 -9.81
N ASN A 141 -5.11 9.79 -9.74
CA ASN A 141 -5.97 9.90 -10.93
C ASN A 141 -6.62 11.27 -11.08
N PHE A 142 -6.80 12.03 -10.00
CA PHE A 142 -7.48 13.32 -10.04
C PHE A 142 -6.58 14.47 -9.57
N ASP A 143 -6.30 14.61 -8.30
CA ASP A 143 -5.70 15.82 -7.74
C ASP A 143 -4.34 16.17 -8.33
N LEU A 144 -3.42 15.22 -8.37
CA LEU A 144 -2.06 15.50 -8.83
C LEU A 144 -1.96 15.74 -10.35
N PRO A 145 -2.67 15.01 -11.22
CA PRO A 145 -2.78 15.38 -12.62
C PRO A 145 -3.41 16.77 -12.81
N TYR A 146 -4.50 17.05 -12.09
CA TYR A 146 -5.22 18.33 -12.18
C TYR A 146 -4.33 19.49 -11.74
N LEU A 147 -3.73 19.41 -10.57
CA LEU A 147 -2.82 20.40 -10.03
C LEU A 147 -1.64 20.66 -10.98
N LYS A 148 -1.09 19.62 -11.59
CA LYS A 148 0.00 19.75 -12.56
C LYS A 148 -0.44 20.53 -13.82
N ASP A 149 -1.62 20.21 -14.34
CA ASP A 149 -2.13 20.88 -15.55
C ASP A 149 -2.43 22.35 -15.26
N ARG A 150 -3.05 22.65 -14.09
CA ARG A 150 -3.30 24.04 -13.66
C ARG A 150 -2.01 24.82 -13.42
N ALA A 151 -1.03 24.22 -12.72
CA ALA A 151 0.29 24.85 -12.53
C ALA A 151 0.94 25.26 -13.87
N LYS A 152 0.86 24.38 -14.87
CA LYS A 152 1.41 24.63 -16.21
C LYS A 152 0.75 25.83 -16.91
N LEU A 153 -0.56 26.07 -16.71
CA LEU A 153 -1.24 27.24 -17.29
C LEU A 153 -0.66 28.55 -16.76
N TYR A 154 -0.16 28.55 -15.53
CA TYR A 154 0.49 29.72 -14.90
C TYR A 154 2.01 29.75 -15.11
N GLY A 155 2.57 28.83 -15.91
CA GLY A 155 4.01 28.73 -16.13
C GLY A 155 4.78 28.23 -14.90
N LEU A 156 4.08 27.58 -13.98
CA LEU A 156 4.67 26.95 -12.80
C LEU A 156 5.00 25.47 -13.09
N GLU A 157 6.01 24.97 -12.39
CA GLU A 157 6.31 23.55 -12.32
C GLU A 157 5.91 23.03 -10.94
N LEU A 158 5.31 21.84 -10.89
CA LEU A 158 5.00 21.15 -9.64
C LEU A 158 6.27 20.44 -9.14
N ASP A 159 7.23 21.23 -8.66
CA ASP A 159 8.60 20.83 -8.31
C ASP A 159 8.73 20.33 -6.86
N LEU A 160 7.84 19.42 -6.46
CA LEU A 160 7.78 18.86 -5.11
C LEU A 160 8.89 17.84 -4.76
N GLY A 161 9.78 17.51 -5.71
CA GLY A 161 10.94 16.67 -5.44
C GLY A 161 11.96 17.38 -4.55
N MET A 162 12.66 16.64 -3.68
CA MET A 162 13.74 17.19 -2.84
C MET A 162 14.91 17.80 -3.66
N ASP A 163 15.00 17.47 -4.95
CA ASP A 163 15.97 18.03 -5.91
C ASP A 163 15.34 19.10 -6.84
N ASP A 164 14.25 19.71 -6.42
CA ASP A 164 13.42 20.62 -7.22
C ASP A 164 12.95 20.00 -8.55
N SER A 165 12.90 18.66 -8.63
CA SER A 165 12.35 18.01 -9.83
C SER A 165 10.84 18.03 -9.83
N ASN A 166 10.29 18.24 -11.04
CA ASN A 166 8.87 18.20 -11.28
C ASN A 166 8.30 16.79 -11.06
N ILE A 167 7.02 16.70 -10.68
CA ILE A 167 6.25 15.46 -10.57
C ILE A 167 6.34 14.63 -11.84
N LYS A 168 6.50 13.32 -11.67
CA LYS A 168 6.47 12.34 -12.77
C LYS A 168 5.33 11.36 -12.58
N PHE A 169 4.60 11.07 -13.65
CA PHE A 169 3.60 10.01 -13.66
C PHE A 169 4.21 8.73 -14.24
N ILE A 170 4.25 7.68 -13.42
CA ILE A 170 4.82 6.39 -13.78
C ILE A 170 3.66 5.40 -13.98
N ARG A 171 3.60 4.77 -15.16
CA ARG A 171 2.57 3.76 -15.40
C ARG A 171 2.81 2.52 -14.54
N ARG A 172 1.83 2.16 -13.73
CA ARG A 172 1.81 0.96 -12.87
C ARG A 172 0.59 0.10 -13.22
N GLY A 173 0.78 -0.86 -14.13
CA GLY A 173 -0.34 -1.65 -14.68
C GLY A 173 -1.28 -0.78 -15.52
N PHE A 174 -2.52 -0.63 -15.09
CA PHE A 174 -3.54 0.19 -15.76
C PHE A 174 -3.66 1.61 -15.18
N ALA A 175 -3.01 1.89 -14.05
CA ALA A 175 -3.06 3.18 -13.38
C ALA A 175 -1.76 3.98 -13.56
N ASN A 176 -1.85 5.29 -13.53
CA ASN A 176 -0.72 6.18 -13.37
C ASN A 176 -0.43 6.34 -11.87
N ALA A 177 0.84 6.49 -11.53
CA ALA A 177 1.29 6.74 -10.18
C ALA A 177 2.10 8.02 -10.15
N ALA A 178 1.69 8.98 -9.37
CA ALA A 178 2.42 10.22 -9.15
C ALA A 178 3.66 9.95 -8.30
N SER A 179 4.82 10.34 -8.79
CA SER A 179 6.11 10.06 -8.17
C SER A 179 6.94 11.33 -8.04
N PHE A 180 7.46 11.54 -6.85
CA PHE A 180 8.40 12.60 -6.49
C PHE A 180 9.74 12.00 -6.10
N LYS A 181 10.84 12.72 -6.28
CA LYS A 181 12.14 12.29 -5.76
C LYS A 181 12.30 12.74 -4.31
N GLY A 182 12.54 11.77 -3.42
CA GLY A 182 12.75 12.02 -1.99
C GLY A 182 11.48 12.23 -1.17
N LEU A 183 10.32 12.45 -1.77
CA LEU A 183 9.02 12.53 -1.12
C LEU A 183 8.17 11.32 -1.50
N ILE A 184 7.58 10.65 -0.52
CA ILE A 184 6.77 9.44 -0.77
C ILE A 184 5.30 9.86 -0.92
N HIS A 185 4.69 9.52 -2.06
CA HIS A 185 3.26 9.70 -2.25
C HIS A 185 2.52 8.36 -2.06
N VAL A 186 1.43 8.40 -1.30
CA VAL A 186 0.53 7.26 -1.09
C VAL A 186 -0.90 7.68 -1.43
N ASP A 187 -1.48 7.05 -2.44
CA ASP A 187 -2.90 7.18 -2.75
C ASP A 187 -3.71 6.21 -1.88
N LEU A 188 -4.49 6.74 -0.94
CA LEU A 188 -5.24 5.96 0.02
C LEU A 188 -6.41 5.20 -0.60
N TYR A 189 -7.00 5.67 -1.70
CA TYR A 189 -8.02 4.93 -2.43
C TYR A 189 -7.52 3.54 -2.84
N LEU A 190 -6.28 3.46 -3.36
CA LEU A 190 -5.66 2.19 -3.74
C LEU A 190 -5.35 1.31 -2.53
N VAL A 191 -4.98 1.91 -1.41
CA VAL A 191 -4.75 1.20 -0.14
C VAL A 191 -6.07 0.62 0.37
N MET A 192 -7.14 1.43 0.41
CA MET A 192 -8.44 1.02 0.97
C MET A 192 -9.11 -0.08 0.16
N ARG A 193 -9.03 -0.05 -1.15
CA ARG A 193 -9.51 -1.15 -2.01
C ARG A 193 -8.88 -2.51 -1.72
N ARG A 194 -7.76 -2.53 -1.00
CA ARG A 194 -7.08 -3.76 -0.56
C ARG A 194 -7.24 -4.03 0.93
N TYR A 195 -7.53 -2.98 1.69
CA TYR A 195 -7.68 -3.06 3.15
C TYR A 195 -9.02 -3.67 3.54
N MET A 196 -10.09 -3.31 2.85
CA MET A 196 -11.46 -3.76 3.12
C MET A 196 -12.20 -4.12 1.83
N THR A 197 -13.37 -4.75 1.96
CA THR A 197 -14.26 -5.09 0.86
C THR A 197 -15.55 -4.28 1.01
N LEU A 198 -15.75 -3.30 0.12
CA LEU A 198 -16.91 -2.43 0.09
C LEU A 198 -17.51 -2.43 -1.32
N GLU A 199 -18.81 -2.08 -1.42
CA GLU A 199 -19.46 -1.88 -2.72
C GLU A 199 -18.98 -0.60 -3.41
N ARG A 200 -18.73 0.44 -2.62
CA ARG A 200 -18.19 1.73 -3.07
C ARG A 200 -17.09 2.19 -2.15
N TYR A 201 -16.08 2.84 -2.72
CA TYR A 201 -14.90 3.33 -2.00
C TYR A 201 -14.81 4.85 -2.08
N THR A 202 -15.93 5.56 -1.82
CA THR A 202 -15.88 7.00 -1.61
C THR A 202 -15.23 7.30 -0.27
N LEU A 203 -14.70 8.52 -0.08
CA LEU A 203 -14.01 8.92 1.14
C LEU A 203 -14.95 8.81 2.35
N GLU A 204 -16.20 9.29 2.24
CA GLU A 204 -17.23 9.25 3.28
C GLU A 204 -17.52 7.81 3.70
N ARG A 205 -17.71 6.92 2.71
CA ARG A 205 -18.02 5.51 3.00
C ARG A 205 -16.88 4.80 3.70
N VAL A 206 -15.66 5.02 3.26
CA VAL A 206 -14.47 4.45 3.88
C VAL A 206 -14.26 5.00 5.29
N TYR A 207 -14.46 6.30 5.49
CA TYR A 207 -14.34 6.93 6.79
C TYR A 207 -15.37 6.37 7.77
N TYR A 208 -16.64 6.28 7.37
CA TYR A 208 -17.70 5.69 8.17
C TYR A 208 -17.39 4.23 8.58
N GLU A 209 -16.93 3.41 7.65
CA GLU A 209 -16.60 2.00 7.94
C GLU A 209 -15.40 1.84 8.89
N LEU A 210 -14.47 2.78 8.88
CA LEU A 210 -13.30 2.74 9.77
C LEU A 210 -13.57 3.28 11.17
N PHE A 211 -14.38 4.34 11.27
CA PHE A 211 -14.52 5.11 12.51
C PHE A 211 -15.94 5.11 13.08
N GLY A 212 -16.96 4.73 12.28
CA GLY A 212 -18.37 4.80 12.69
C GLY A 212 -18.90 6.23 12.80
N GLU A 213 -18.20 7.20 12.23
CA GLU A 213 -18.52 8.63 12.26
C GLU A 213 -18.93 9.07 10.87
N GLU A 214 -19.93 9.93 10.77
CA GLU A 214 -20.28 10.62 9.54
C GLU A 214 -19.35 11.82 9.34
N LYS A 215 -18.99 12.12 8.09
CA LYS A 215 -18.25 13.32 7.73
C LYS A 215 -19.18 14.34 7.05
N ILE A 216 -18.73 15.58 6.99
CA ILE A 216 -19.41 16.62 6.22
C ILE A 216 -19.37 16.20 4.75
N ASP A 217 -20.50 16.29 4.05
CA ASP A 217 -20.63 15.93 2.65
C ASP A 217 -21.25 17.08 1.86
N VAL A 218 -20.59 17.51 0.80
CA VAL A 218 -21.13 18.42 -0.22
C VAL A 218 -21.07 17.69 -1.55
N PRO A 219 -22.23 17.43 -2.19
CA PRO A 219 -22.22 16.74 -3.48
C PRO A 219 -21.36 17.49 -4.49
N GLY A 220 -20.42 16.77 -5.14
CA GLY A 220 -19.44 17.38 -6.05
C GLY A 220 -20.05 18.20 -7.19
N GLU A 221 -21.31 17.90 -7.58
CA GLU A 221 -22.08 18.65 -8.58
C GLU A 221 -22.55 20.04 -8.08
N HIS A 222 -22.56 20.28 -6.75
CA HIS A 222 -22.99 21.53 -6.11
C HIS A 222 -21.84 22.38 -5.57
N ILE A 223 -20.59 21.93 -5.62
CA ILE A 223 -19.41 22.66 -5.11
C ILE A 223 -19.36 24.09 -5.72
N TRP A 224 -19.60 24.22 -7.01
CA TRP A 224 -19.59 25.50 -7.68
C TRP A 224 -20.73 26.44 -7.23
N GLU A 225 -21.90 25.92 -6.84
CA GLU A 225 -23.02 26.70 -6.32
C GLU A 225 -22.67 27.27 -4.95
N TYR A 226 -22.11 26.44 -4.06
CA TYR A 226 -21.62 26.85 -2.74
C TYR A 226 -20.51 27.90 -2.87
N TRP A 227 -19.59 27.70 -3.82
CA TRP A 227 -18.52 28.66 -4.08
C TRP A 227 -19.02 30.01 -4.60
N ASP A 228 -20.00 30.03 -5.50
CA ASP A 228 -20.54 31.25 -6.07
C ASP A 228 -21.57 31.94 -5.12
N SER A 229 -21.93 31.28 -4.02
CA SER A 229 -22.79 31.83 -2.97
C SER A 229 -22.00 32.82 -2.09
N ASP A 230 -22.64 33.92 -1.70
CA ASP A 230 -22.13 34.83 -0.67
C ASP A 230 -22.81 34.57 0.69
N SER A 231 -23.24 33.37 0.95
CA SER A 231 -24.02 32.95 2.11
C SER A 231 -23.26 31.95 2.98
N THR A 232 -23.93 31.41 4.01
CA THR A 232 -23.43 30.34 4.88
C THR A 232 -23.00 29.08 4.13
N GLU A 233 -23.46 28.86 2.89
CA GLU A 233 -23.07 27.74 2.05
C GLU A 233 -21.56 27.80 1.68
N LEU A 234 -21.01 29.00 1.49
CA LEU A 234 -19.57 29.16 1.30
C LEU A 234 -18.78 28.71 2.55
N ASP A 235 -19.27 29.06 3.72
CA ASP A 235 -18.68 28.60 5.00
C ASP A 235 -18.76 27.07 5.14
N ASP A 236 -19.87 26.46 4.75
CA ASP A 236 -20.02 25.00 4.76
C ASP A 236 -19.03 24.32 3.79
N LEU A 237 -18.73 24.96 2.65
CA LEU A 237 -17.73 24.45 1.71
C LEU A 237 -16.30 24.51 2.27
N PHE A 238 -15.95 25.54 3.06
CA PHE A 238 -14.67 25.58 3.76
C PHE A 238 -14.55 24.48 4.82
N ASP A 239 -15.61 24.26 5.61
CA ASP A 239 -15.67 23.18 6.60
C ASP A 239 -15.55 21.82 5.93
N TYR A 240 -16.23 21.62 4.80
CA TYR A 240 -16.15 20.41 3.98
C TYR A 240 -14.72 20.15 3.48
N SER A 241 -14.07 21.14 2.87
CA SER A 241 -12.69 20.99 2.36
C SER A 241 -11.69 20.68 3.48
N LEU A 242 -11.84 21.29 4.67
CA LEU A 242 -11.01 20.94 5.83
C LEU A 242 -11.30 19.53 6.33
N ASP A 243 -12.57 19.13 6.41
CA ASP A 243 -12.96 17.80 6.88
C ASP A 243 -12.44 16.70 5.95
N ASP A 244 -12.39 16.93 4.64
CA ASP A 244 -11.85 15.97 3.67
C ASP A 244 -10.38 15.67 3.92
N VAL A 245 -9.55 16.68 4.14
CA VAL A 245 -8.12 16.46 4.40
C VAL A 245 -7.86 15.91 5.80
N VAL A 246 -8.64 16.31 6.80
CA VAL A 246 -8.55 15.75 8.16
C VAL A 246 -8.98 14.27 8.17
N SER A 247 -10.06 13.95 7.48
CA SER A 247 -10.54 12.57 7.33
C SER A 247 -9.54 11.71 6.57
N THR A 248 -8.95 12.22 5.49
CA THR A 248 -7.87 11.58 4.73
C THR A 248 -6.65 11.32 5.60
N LEU A 249 -6.24 12.29 6.44
CA LEU A 249 -5.15 12.11 7.39
C LEU A 249 -5.45 11.03 8.44
N LYS A 250 -6.66 11.01 9.01
CA LYS A 250 -7.08 9.97 9.97
C LYS A 250 -7.03 8.58 9.34
N ILE A 251 -7.52 8.43 8.09
CA ILE A 251 -7.41 7.17 7.33
C ILE A 251 -5.95 6.77 7.14
N ALA A 252 -5.07 7.72 6.78
CA ALA A 252 -3.64 7.46 6.67
C ALA A 252 -3.05 6.98 7.99
N GLN A 253 -3.30 7.66 9.10
CA GLN A 253 -2.81 7.29 10.43
C GLN A 253 -3.29 5.90 10.89
N GLN A 254 -4.49 5.49 10.46
CA GLN A 254 -5.04 4.16 10.77
C GLN A 254 -4.45 3.06 9.89
N THR A 255 -4.12 3.33 8.62
CA THR A 255 -3.80 2.31 7.63
C THR A 255 -2.31 2.23 7.27
N LEU A 256 -1.57 3.33 7.34
CA LEU A 256 -0.15 3.34 7.06
C LEU A 256 0.68 2.45 7.98
N PRO A 257 0.41 2.30 9.28
CA PRO A 257 1.18 1.39 10.13
C PRO A 257 1.23 -0.04 9.58
N LEU A 258 0.11 -0.55 9.07
CA LEU A 258 0.07 -1.88 8.44
C LEU A 258 0.89 -1.92 7.13
N ASN A 259 0.84 -0.86 6.32
CA ASN A 259 1.61 -0.78 5.08
C ASN A 259 3.12 -0.64 5.33
N LEU A 260 3.51 0.11 6.37
CA LEU A 260 4.90 0.22 6.81
C LEU A 260 5.44 -1.13 7.30
N GLU A 261 4.65 -1.85 8.10
CA GLU A 261 5.03 -3.18 8.56
C GLU A 261 5.14 -4.17 7.39
N LEU A 262 4.22 -4.12 6.42
CA LEU A 262 4.34 -4.90 5.19
C LEU A 262 5.58 -4.50 4.37
N THR A 263 5.92 -3.21 4.32
CA THR A 263 7.16 -2.70 3.69
C THR A 263 8.39 -3.35 4.33
N ARG A 264 8.44 -3.41 5.65
CA ARG A 264 9.50 -4.05 6.44
C ARG A 264 9.62 -5.55 6.13
N ILE A 265 8.49 -6.27 6.14
CA ILE A 265 8.46 -7.74 5.91
C ILE A 265 8.82 -8.07 4.46
N VAL A 266 8.18 -7.40 3.50
CA VAL A 266 8.35 -7.66 2.06
C VAL A 266 9.67 -7.10 1.51
N GLY A 267 10.24 -6.09 2.16
CA GLY A 267 11.49 -5.44 1.74
C GLY A 267 11.34 -4.61 0.47
N GLN A 268 10.18 -4.00 0.25
CA GLN A 268 9.92 -3.13 -0.91
C GLN A 268 9.54 -1.72 -0.45
N PRO A 269 9.97 -0.66 -1.17
CA PRO A 269 9.63 0.72 -0.82
C PRO A 269 8.13 0.94 -0.67
N LEU A 270 7.71 1.80 0.28
CA LEU A 270 6.30 2.09 0.57
C LEU A 270 5.53 2.57 -0.68
N PHE A 271 6.16 3.40 -1.52
CA PHE A 271 5.59 3.83 -2.79
C PHE A 271 5.17 2.67 -3.69
N ASP A 272 6.04 1.68 -3.82
CA ASP A 272 5.74 0.48 -4.62
C ASP A 272 4.74 -0.43 -3.91
N LEU A 273 4.92 -0.66 -2.60
CA LEU A 273 4.11 -1.58 -1.80
C LEU A 273 2.65 -1.14 -1.73
N SER A 274 2.41 0.16 -1.51
CA SER A 274 1.04 0.72 -1.44
C SER A 274 0.25 0.56 -2.74
N ARG A 275 0.93 0.29 -3.86
CA ARG A 275 0.35 0.05 -5.18
C ARG A 275 0.36 -1.42 -5.63
N MET A 276 1.03 -2.31 -4.86
CA MET A 276 1.05 -3.74 -5.15
C MET A 276 -0.23 -4.43 -4.71
N ALA A 277 -0.79 -5.30 -5.55
CA ALA A 277 -1.78 -6.26 -5.11
C ALA A 277 -1.18 -7.25 -4.09
N THR A 278 -2.01 -7.83 -3.22
CA THR A 278 -1.54 -8.73 -2.15
C THR A 278 -0.69 -9.90 -2.66
N GLY A 279 -1.05 -10.48 -3.80
CA GLY A 279 -0.25 -11.53 -4.44
C GLY A 279 1.13 -11.04 -4.91
N GLN A 280 1.24 -9.79 -5.38
CA GLN A 280 2.53 -9.22 -5.72
C GLN A 280 3.40 -8.98 -4.48
N GLN A 281 2.80 -8.61 -3.35
CA GLN A 281 3.51 -8.51 -2.07
C GLN A 281 4.06 -9.87 -1.64
N ALA A 282 3.24 -10.93 -1.75
CA ALA A 282 3.69 -12.30 -1.48
C ALA A 282 4.81 -12.76 -2.45
N GLU A 283 4.70 -12.44 -3.73
CA GLU A 283 5.75 -12.76 -4.71
C GLU A 283 7.08 -12.06 -4.37
N TRP A 284 7.05 -10.78 -4.02
CA TRP A 284 8.27 -10.06 -3.64
C TRP A 284 8.86 -10.54 -2.31
N PHE A 285 8.02 -10.93 -1.37
CA PHE A 285 8.47 -11.56 -0.15
C PHE A 285 9.21 -12.89 -0.45
N LEU A 286 8.64 -13.75 -1.33
CA LEU A 286 9.31 -14.98 -1.75
C LEU A 286 10.61 -14.70 -2.53
N VAL A 287 10.68 -13.64 -3.34
CA VAL A 287 11.93 -13.23 -4.02
C VAL A 287 13.01 -12.87 -3.01
N LYS A 288 12.65 -12.17 -1.92
CA LYS A 288 13.57 -11.83 -0.83
C LYS A 288 14.03 -13.09 -0.08
N GLU A 289 13.12 -13.95 0.34
CA GLU A 289 13.45 -15.18 1.07
C GLU A 289 14.29 -16.14 0.22
N ALA A 290 13.99 -16.26 -1.10
CA ALA A 290 14.76 -17.07 -2.02
C ALA A 290 16.26 -16.66 -2.10
N TYR A 291 16.53 -15.35 -2.00
CA TYR A 291 17.91 -14.86 -1.95
C TYR A 291 18.64 -15.36 -0.70
N PHE A 292 18.01 -15.29 0.47
CA PHE A 292 18.60 -15.73 1.73
C PHE A 292 18.72 -17.25 1.85
N ASP A 293 17.78 -17.99 1.26
CA ASP A 293 17.78 -19.46 1.24
C ASP A 293 18.61 -20.03 0.04
N ASN A 294 19.27 -19.16 -0.74
CA ASN A 294 20.04 -19.52 -1.94
C ASN A 294 19.22 -20.28 -2.99
N GLU A 295 17.94 -19.93 -3.11
CA GLU A 295 17.01 -20.51 -4.08
C GLU A 295 16.97 -19.70 -5.39
N VAL A 296 16.75 -20.40 -6.49
CA VAL A 296 16.63 -19.77 -7.82
C VAL A 296 15.24 -19.20 -8.01
N VAL A 297 15.14 -17.89 -8.14
CA VAL A 297 13.85 -17.21 -8.42
C VAL A 297 13.40 -17.51 -9.85
N PRO A 298 12.24 -18.14 -10.06
CA PRO A 298 11.70 -18.40 -11.40
C PRO A 298 11.47 -17.11 -12.20
N ASN A 299 11.59 -17.19 -13.52
CA ASN A 299 11.26 -16.07 -14.39
C ASN A 299 9.74 -15.83 -14.44
N LYS A 300 9.33 -14.57 -14.64
CA LYS A 300 7.94 -14.29 -14.99
C LYS A 300 7.57 -14.92 -16.31
N PRO A 301 6.34 -15.46 -16.46
CA PRO A 301 5.91 -16.04 -17.74
C PRO A 301 5.88 -14.98 -18.83
N GLY A 302 6.42 -15.27 -20.00
CA GLY A 302 6.19 -14.51 -21.23
C GLY A 302 4.76 -14.72 -21.75
N GLY A 303 4.35 -13.97 -22.78
CA GLY A 303 2.98 -13.99 -23.28
C GLY A 303 2.46 -15.39 -23.67
N SER A 304 3.25 -16.21 -24.38
CA SER A 304 2.89 -17.57 -24.76
C SER A 304 2.74 -18.52 -23.55
N ASN A 305 3.68 -18.45 -22.61
CA ASN A 305 3.62 -19.25 -21.38
C ASN A 305 2.47 -18.83 -20.47
N PHE A 306 2.14 -17.54 -20.43
CA PHE A 306 0.96 -17.07 -19.71
C PHE A 306 -0.33 -17.63 -20.30
N ALA A 307 -0.49 -17.63 -21.62
CA ALA A 307 -1.68 -18.18 -22.29
C ALA A 307 -1.84 -19.69 -22.01
N LEU A 308 -0.75 -20.46 -22.02
CA LEU A 308 -0.77 -21.88 -21.66
C LEU A 308 -1.21 -22.09 -20.20
N ARG A 309 -0.62 -21.37 -19.27
CA ARG A 309 -0.98 -21.45 -17.84
C ARG A 309 -2.43 -21.04 -17.59
N ALA A 310 -2.92 -20.00 -18.27
CA ALA A 310 -4.31 -19.55 -18.13
C ALA A 310 -5.32 -20.56 -18.68
N ALA A 311 -4.94 -21.40 -19.65
CA ALA A 311 -5.78 -22.47 -20.17
C ALA A 311 -5.89 -23.67 -19.19
N GLU A 312 -5.00 -23.78 -18.21
CA GLU A 312 -5.02 -24.83 -17.16
C GLU A 312 -5.88 -24.45 -15.94
N GLU A 313 -6.40 -23.21 -15.87
CA GLU A 313 -7.13 -22.66 -14.71
C GLU A 313 -8.58 -23.23 -14.58
N ASP A 314 -8.75 -24.54 -14.64
CA ASP A 314 -10.02 -25.19 -14.29
C ASP A 314 -9.88 -25.96 -12.96
N ASN A 315 -9.62 -25.21 -11.88
CA ASN A 315 -9.40 -25.79 -10.56
C ASN A 315 -10.68 -25.70 -9.72
N GLU A 316 -11.21 -26.83 -9.31
CA GLU A 316 -12.24 -26.89 -8.27
C GLU A 316 -11.70 -26.26 -6.99
N GLY A 317 -12.36 -25.17 -6.54
CA GLY A 317 -12.07 -24.47 -5.30
C GLY A 317 -12.34 -25.30 -4.05
N GLY A 318 -12.45 -24.62 -2.91
CA GLY A 318 -12.92 -25.23 -1.67
C GLY A 318 -14.39 -25.66 -1.79
N TYR A 319 -14.77 -26.68 -1.02
CA TYR A 319 -16.16 -27.09 -0.91
C TYR A 319 -17.01 -25.97 -0.27
N VAL A 320 -18.11 -25.62 -0.89
CA VAL A 320 -19.11 -24.69 -0.34
C VAL A 320 -20.46 -25.43 -0.28
N LYS A 321 -20.93 -25.66 0.94
CA LYS A 321 -22.25 -26.26 1.15
C LYS A 321 -23.33 -25.22 0.93
N GLU A 322 -24.37 -25.53 0.15
CA GLU A 322 -25.55 -24.69 0.03
C GLU A 322 -26.19 -24.49 1.42
N PRO A 323 -26.55 -23.24 1.80
CA PRO A 323 -27.16 -22.98 3.08
C PRO A 323 -28.57 -23.58 3.16
N GLU A 324 -28.89 -24.17 4.29
CA GLU A 324 -30.26 -24.62 4.58
C GLU A 324 -31.10 -23.40 4.97
N ILE A 325 -32.20 -23.16 4.26
CA ILE A 325 -33.07 -22.01 4.49
C ILE A 325 -33.86 -22.23 5.78
N GLY A 326 -33.86 -21.25 6.68
CA GLY A 326 -34.63 -21.28 7.91
C GLY A 326 -33.92 -20.61 9.09
N LEU A 327 -34.61 -20.61 10.24
CA LEU A 327 -34.03 -20.20 11.52
C LEU A 327 -33.39 -21.41 12.18
N HIS A 328 -32.11 -21.32 12.49
CA HIS A 328 -31.34 -22.37 13.15
C HIS A 328 -30.93 -21.90 14.54
N GLU A 329 -31.20 -22.70 15.55
CA GLU A 329 -30.83 -22.44 16.95
C GLU A 329 -29.70 -23.39 17.39
N ASN A 330 -28.99 -23.02 18.45
CA ASN A 330 -27.91 -23.82 19.04
C ASN A 330 -26.76 -24.11 18.08
N LEU A 331 -26.40 -23.13 17.25
CA LEU A 331 -25.29 -23.25 16.30
C LEU A 331 -23.94 -23.19 17.00
N VAL A 332 -23.00 -24.02 16.55
CA VAL A 332 -21.59 -23.97 16.94
C VAL A 332 -20.77 -23.80 15.68
N GLN A 333 -19.96 -22.75 15.63
CA GLN A 333 -19.07 -22.46 14.51
C GLN A 333 -17.63 -22.85 14.84
N PHE A 334 -17.03 -23.67 14.00
CA PHE A 334 -15.60 -24.00 14.05
C PHE A 334 -14.90 -23.40 12.84
N ASP A 335 -13.67 -22.89 13.04
CA ASP A 335 -12.83 -22.37 11.97
C ASP A 335 -11.42 -22.97 12.09
N PHE A 336 -10.82 -23.30 10.94
CA PHE A 336 -9.45 -23.79 10.88
C PHE A 336 -8.46 -22.62 10.92
N ARG A 337 -7.52 -22.69 11.84
CA ARG A 337 -6.46 -21.68 11.89
C ARG A 337 -5.57 -21.77 10.65
N SER A 338 -5.61 -20.73 9.77
CA SER A 338 -4.76 -20.64 8.60
C SER A 338 -4.79 -21.92 7.74
N LEU A 339 -5.99 -22.38 7.32
CA LEU A 339 -6.21 -23.68 6.68
C LEU A 339 -5.19 -23.98 5.58
N TYR A 340 -5.13 -23.19 4.52
CA TYR A 340 -4.23 -23.43 3.39
C TYR A 340 -2.73 -23.34 3.75
N PRO A 341 -2.26 -22.34 4.48
CA PRO A 341 -0.89 -22.33 5.00
C PRO A 341 -0.54 -23.58 5.82
N SER A 342 -1.45 -24.06 6.67
CA SER A 342 -1.24 -25.27 7.46
C SER A 342 -1.15 -26.53 6.61
N ILE A 343 -1.98 -26.66 5.57
CA ILE A 343 -1.92 -27.75 4.59
C ILE A 343 -0.57 -27.70 3.86
N ILE A 344 -0.16 -26.54 3.34
CA ILE A 344 1.12 -26.40 2.63
C ILE A 344 2.28 -26.87 3.49
N ILE A 345 2.31 -26.47 4.78
CA ILE A 345 3.39 -26.85 5.70
C ILE A 345 3.34 -28.33 6.04
N SER A 346 2.16 -28.85 6.42
CA SER A 346 2.02 -30.24 6.93
C SER A 346 2.18 -31.28 5.84
N LYS A 347 1.79 -30.95 4.62
CA LYS A 347 1.89 -31.84 3.46
C LYS A 347 3.14 -31.58 2.60
N ASN A 348 3.94 -30.60 2.99
CA ASN A 348 5.17 -30.20 2.30
C ASN A 348 4.94 -29.86 0.81
N ILE A 349 3.91 -29.05 0.52
CA ILE A 349 3.50 -28.76 -0.85
C ILE A 349 4.41 -27.68 -1.44
N SER A 350 5.27 -28.05 -2.36
CA SER A 350 6.18 -27.15 -3.07
C SER A 350 6.66 -27.80 -4.37
N PRO A 351 6.89 -27.03 -5.44
CA PRO A 351 7.35 -27.59 -6.73
C PRO A 351 8.68 -28.35 -6.64
N ASP A 352 9.58 -27.91 -5.78
CA ASP A 352 10.91 -28.48 -5.58
C ASP A 352 10.92 -29.86 -4.91
N VAL A 353 9.82 -30.24 -4.26
CA VAL A 353 9.63 -31.55 -3.60
C VAL A 353 8.52 -32.39 -4.23
N LEU A 354 7.86 -31.89 -5.28
CA LEU A 354 6.88 -32.65 -6.04
C LEU A 354 7.59 -33.69 -6.91
N VAL A 355 7.09 -34.94 -6.92
CA VAL A 355 7.60 -36.02 -7.75
C VAL A 355 6.53 -36.44 -8.76
N ILE A 356 6.93 -36.39 -10.04
CA ILE A 356 6.09 -36.80 -11.16
C ILE A 356 6.46 -38.26 -11.50
N GLY A 357 5.45 -39.13 -11.62
CA GLY A 357 5.62 -40.53 -11.94
C GLY A 357 5.51 -41.48 -10.76
N ASP A 358 5.88 -42.76 -10.97
CA ASP A 358 5.80 -43.79 -9.95
C ASP A 358 6.95 -43.69 -8.95
N VAL A 359 6.68 -44.07 -7.71
CA VAL A 359 7.64 -44.05 -6.59
C VAL A 359 7.70 -45.43 -5.96
N GLU A 360 8.91 -45.86 -5.60
CA GLU A 360 9.12 -47.20 -5.01
C GLU A 360 8.50 -47.33 -3.61
N ASN A 361 8.70 -46.29 -2.79
CA ASN A 361 8.20 -46.30 -1.40
C ASN A 361 7.22 -45.13 -1.16
N ARG A 362 5.91 -45.41 -1.22
CA ARG A 362 4.86 -44.39 -1.01
C ARG A 362 4.84 -43.80 0.41
N GLN A 363 5.47 -44.46 1.39
CA GLN A 363 5.51 -43.95 2.77
C GLN A 363 6.38 -42.72 2.95
N ASP A 364 7.33 -42.46 2.04
CA ASP A 364 8.20 -41.28 2.07
C ASP A 364 7.54 -40.03 1.51
N TYR A 365 6.31 -40.15 1.04
CA TYR A 365 5.56 -39.08 0.38
C TYR A 365 4.24 -38.77 1.09
N ASN A 366 3.87 -37.50 1.02
CA ASN A 366 2.49 -37.05 1.21
C ASN A 366 1.79 -37.15 -0.16
N ILE A 367 0.68 -37.85 -0.23
CA ILE A 367 -0.02 -38.13 -1.48
C ILE A 367 -1.38 -37.45 -1.44
N SER A 368 -1.68 -36.60 -2.44
CA SER A 368 -2.95 -35.89 -2.48
C SER A 368 -4.12 -36.83 -2.71
N PRO A 369 -5.27 -36.63 -2.04
CA PRO A 369 -6.39 -37.59 -2.04
C PRO A 369 -6.99 -37.80 -3.44
N GLU A 370 -7.15 -36.74 -4.24
CA GLU A 370 -7.91 -36.79 -5.49
C GLU A 370 -7.03 -36.93 -6.74
N HIS A 371 -5.75 -36.53 -6.65
CA HIS A 371 -4.90 -36.39 -7.84
C HIS A 371 -3.63 -37.25 -7.82
N ASP A 372 -3.41 -38.05 -6.79
CA ASP A 372 -2.22 -38.90 -6.58
C ASP A 372 -0.89 -38.14 -6.73
N LEU A 373 -0.89 -36.81 -6.44
CA LEU A 373 0.30 -35.98 -6.45
C LEU A 373 1.16 -36.28 -5.23
N LYS A 374 2.45 -36.52 -5.46
CA LYS A 374 3.37 -37.06 -4.45
C LYS A 374 4.39 -35.99 -4.06
N PHE A 375 4.33 -35.53 -2.82
CA PHE A 375 5.29 -34.56 -2.26
C PHE A 375 6.21 -35.29 -1.27
N LYS A 376 7.52 -35.18 -1.45
CA LYS A 376 8.48 -35.74 -0.47
C LYS A 376 8.17 -35.19 0.92
N LYS A 377 8.26 -36.03 1.95
CA LYS A 377 8.13 -35.59 3.34
C LYS A 377 9.37 -34.79 3.78
N GLU A 378 10.55 -35.21 3.30
CA GLU A 378 11.84 -34.57 3.52
C GLU A 378 12.67 -34.54 2.22
N PRO A 379 13.53 -33.54 2.01
CA PRO A 379 13.69 -32.33 2.85
C PRO A 379 12.46 -31.43 2.78
N LYS A 380 12.37 -30.45 3.69
CA LYS A 380 11.33 -29.43 3.67
C LYS A 380 11.47 -28.57 2.39
N GLY A 381 10.37 -28.40 1.65
CA GLY A 381 10.35 -27.57 0.45
C GLY A 381 10.49 -26.08 0.76
N PHE A 382 10.91 -25.28 -0.22
CA PHE A 382 11.16 -23.84 -0.07
C PHE A 382 9.92 -23.09 0.47
N ILE A 383 8.79 -23.15 -0.22
CA ILE A 383 7.60 -22.37 0.18
C ILE A 383 7.02 -22.84 1.53
N PRO A 384 6.89 -24.15 1.82
CA PRO A 384 6.54 -24.63 3.17
C PRO A 384 7.47 -24.11 4.27
N SER A 385 8.77 -24.03 4.01
CA SER A 385 9.78 -23.51 4.95
C SER A 385 9.55 -22.03 5.23
N VAL A 386 9.37 -21.21 4.18
CA VAL A 386 9.10 -19.77 4.28
C VAL A 386 7.79 -19.51 5.04
N ILE A 387 6.71 -20.25 4.72
CA ILE A 387 5.41 -20.09 5.41
C ILE A 387 5.53 -20.50 6.89
N ALA A 388 6.25 -21.58 7.19
CA ALA A 388 6.48 -22.01 8.57
C ALA A 388 7.23 -20.95 9.38
N LYS A 389 8.27 -20.33 8.79
CA LYS A 389 9.06 -19.25 9.38
C LYS A 389 8.15 -18.07 9.78
N ILE A 390 7.33 -17.56 8.85
CA ILE A 390 6.48 -16.39 9.12
C ILE A 390 5.32 -16.72 10.09
N LEU A 391 4.75 -17.92 10.05
CA LEU A 391 3.70 -18.31 11.02
C LEU A 391 4.26 -18.48 12.43
N ASN A 392 5.48 -19.01 12.57
CA ASN A 392 6.17 -19.09 13.86
C ASN A 392 6.45 -17.70 14.41
N GLU A 393 6.88 -16.76 13.57
CA GLU A 393 7.09 -15.37 13.98
C GLU A 393 5.78 -14.73 14.43
N ARG A 394 4.70 -14.89 13.66
CA ARG A 394 3.36 -14.45 14.07
C ARG A 394 2.94 -15.00 15.43
N PHE A 395 3.26 -16.28 15.69
CA PHE A 395 2.92 -16.91 16.97
C PHE A 395 3.67 -16.24 18.14
N LYS A 396 4.97 -15.93 17.97
CA LYS A 396 5.77 -15.20 18.96
C LYS A 396 5.19 -13.82 19.23
N ILE A 397 4.88 -13.06 18.17
CA ILE A 397 4.29 -11.71 18.26
C ILE A 397 2.95 -11.76 19.00
N LYS A 398 2.06 -12.71 18.67
CA LYS A 398 0.78 -12.89 19.37
C LYS A 398 0.96 -13.24 20.85
N LYS A 399 1.99 -14.01 21.20
CA LYS A 399 2.32 -14.32 22.60
C LYS A 399 2.81 -13.07 23.33
N ALA A 400 3.69 -12.28 22.73
CA ALA A 400 4.16 -11.00 23.27
C ALA A 400 2.99 -10.02 23.43
N MET A 401 2.12 -9.86 22.43
CA MET A 401 0.93 -9.01 22.49
C MET A 401 0.00 -9.34 23.66
N LYS A 402 -0.18 -10.64 23.94
CA LYS A 402 -1.00 -11.08 25.09
C LYS A 402 -0.33 -10.82 26.43
N ALA A 403 0.99 -10.79 26.49
CA ALA A 403 1.77 -10.57 27.71
C ALA A 403 1.99 -9.07 27.99
N SER A 404 1.97 -8.23 26.98
CA SER A 404 2.15 -6.78 27.13
C SER A 404 0.98 -6.17 27.92
N VAL A 405 1.30 -5.20 28.78
CA VAL A 405 0.33 -4.37 29.53
C VAL A 405 0.23 -2.96 28.93
N ASP A 406 1.20 -2.55 28.11
CA ASP A 406 1.21 -1.25 27.45
C ASP A 406 0.26 -1.26 26.23
N PRO A 407 -0.75 -0.36 26.19
CA PRO A 407 -1.68 -0.26 25.07
C PRO A 407 -0.99 0.05 23.74
N THR A 408 0.06 0.86 23.74
CA THR A 408 0.80 1.28 22.53
C THR A 408 1.59 0.10 21.97
N GLU A 409 2.31 -0.63 22.82
CA GLU A 409 3.01 -1.86 22.44
C GLU A 409 2.03 -2.91 21.92
N LYS A 410 0.87 -3.10 22.56
CA LYS A 410 -0.19 -4.00 22.06
C LYS A 410 -0.67 -3.64 20.67
N LYS A 411 -0.90 -2.35 20.42
CA LYS A 411 -1.34 -1.88 19.10
C LYS A 411 -0.29 -2.16 18.03
N THR A 412 0.97 -1.89 18.31
CA THR A 412 2.10 -2.18 17.41
C THR A 412 2.20 -3.68 17.11
N LEU A 413 2.19 -4.52 18.14
CA LEU A 413 2.25 -5.98 17.98
C LEU A 413 1.03 -6.55 17.24
N ASP A 414 -0.16 -5.94 17.41
CA ASP A 414 -1.35 -6.32 16.65
C ASP A 414 -1.19 -6.01 15.17
N VAL A 415 -0.70 -4.83 14.81
CA VAL A 415 -0.39 -4.46 13.42
C VAL A 415 0.61 -5.45 12.80
N GLN A 416 1.67 -5.78 13.50
CA GLN A 416 2.69 -6.73 13.03
C GLN A 416 2.09 -8.12 12.76
N GLN A 417 1.32 -8.66 13.69
CA GLN A 417 0.71 -9.99 13.49
C GLN A 417 -0.37 -10.00 12.40
N GLN A 418 -1.06 -8.88 12.18
CA GLN A 418 -2.02 -8.74 11.09
C GLN A 418 -1.33 -8.70 9.72
N ALA A 419 -0.21 -7.99 9.58
CA ALA A 419 0.61 -7.96 8.38
C ALA A 419 1.06 -9.37 7.96
N ILE A 420 1.60 -10.13 8.91
CA ILE A 420 2.01 -11.52 8.69
C ILE A 420 0.81 -12.41 8.33
N LYS A 421 -0.33 -12.26 9.03
CA LYS A 421 -1.56 -13.01 8.71
C LYS A 421 -1.99 -12.79 7.26
N ARG A 422 -1.99 -11.53 6.83
CA ARG A 422 -2.40 -11.15 5.49
C ARG A 422 -1.47 -11.75 4.44
N LEU A 423 -0.16 -11.65 4.64
CA LEU A 423 0.85 -12.22 3.75
C LEU A 423 0.74 -13.74 3.66
N ALA A 424 0.66 -14.44 4.81
CA ALA A 424 0.56 -15.89 4.86
C ALA A 424 -0.70 -16.43 4.16
N ASN A 425 -1.85 -15.76 4.32
CA ASN A 425 -3.10 -16.17 3.68
C ASN A 425 -3.05 -16.00 2.14
N THR A 426 -2.21 -15.10 1.64
CA THR A 426 -2.05 -14.86 0.20
C THR A 426 -1.18 -15.93 -0.48
N MET A 427 -0.43 -16.72 0.29
CA MET A 427 0.54 -17.69 -0.27
C MET A 427 -0.11 -18.79 -1.13
N TYR A 428 -1.36 -19.19 -0.87
CA TYR A 428 -2.09 -20.09 -1.77
C TYR A 428 -2.22 -19.51 -3.19
N GLY A 429 -2.53 -18.21 -3.31
CA GLY A 429 -2.66 -17.54 -4.60
C GLY A 429 -1.36 -17.51 -5.43
N VAL A 430 -0.20 -17.70 -4.81
CA VAL A 430 1.09 -17.77 -5.51
C VAL A 430 1.16 -19.00 -6.44
N TYR A 431 0.55 -20.12 -6.04
CA TYR A 431 0.51 -21.34 -6.87
C TYR A 431 -0.59 -21.28 -7.95
N GLY A 432 -1.74 -20.69 -7.62
CA GLY A 432 -2.94 -20.75 -8.45
C GLY A 432 -3.08 -19.64 -9.49
N TYR A 433 -2.27 -18.57 -9.44
CA TYR A 433 -2.40 -17.46 -10.38
C TYR A 433 -1.33 -17.50 -11.46
N SER A 434 -1.76 -17.70 -12.71
CA SER A 434 -0.92 -17.96 -13.90
C SER A 434 0.17 -16.90 -14.18
N ARG A 435 0.02 -15.67 -13.68
CA ARG A 435 1.02 -14.60 -13.84
C ARG A 435 2.16 -14.61 -12.82
N PHE A 436 2.08 -15.47 -11.79
CA PHE A 436 3.11 -15.52 -10.76
C PHE A 436 4.31 -16.38 -11.16
N ARG A 437 5.46 -16.08 -10.53
CA ARG A 437 6.73 -16.78 -10.77
C ARG A 437 6.65 -18.23 -10.31
N TRP A 438 6.08 -18.48 -9.13
CA TRP A 438 5.91 -19.81 -8.53
C TRP A 438 4.55 -20.43 -8.84
N TYR A 439 3.89 -20.01 -9.94
CA TYR A 439 2.71 -20.70 -10.42
C TYR A 439 3.01 -22.17 -10.65
N TYR A 440 2.26 -23.04 -10.01
CA TYR A 440 2.32 -24.48 -10.17
C TYR A 440 0.96 -25.07 -9.90
N TYR A 441 0.27 -25.45 -10.95
CA TYR A 441 -1.13 -25.84 -10.93
C TYR A 441 -1.37 -27.09 -10.07
N GLU A 442 -0.48 -28.09 -10.13
CA GLU A 442 -0.53 -29.29 -9.31
C GLU A 442 -0.43 -28.99 -7.81
N CYS A 443 0.36 -28.02 -7.41
CA CYS A 443 0.42 -27.58 -6.01
C CYS A 443 -0.89 -26.94 -5.58
N ALA A 444 -1.51 -26.11 -6.42
CA ALA A 444 -2.80 -25.49 -6.13
C ALA A 444 -3.91 -26.56 -5.97
N LYS A 445 -3.99 -27.52 -6.90
CA LYS A 445 -4.92 -28.66 -6.82
C LYS A 445 -4.74 -29.49 -5.55
N ALA A 446 -3.50 -29.79 -5.21
CA ALA A 446 -3.20 -30.57 -4.01
C ALA A 446 -3.70 -29.87 -2.73
N ILE A 447 -3.53 -28.54 -2.62
CA ILE A 447 -3.99 -27.78 -1.44
C ILE A 447 -5.50 -27.84 -1.30
N THR A 448 -6.26 -27.62 -2.37
CA THR A 448 -7.73 -27.68 -2.33
C THR A 448 -8.26 -29.08 -2.11
N SER A 449 -7.60 -30.10 -2.67
CA SER A 449 -7.92 -31.52 -2.46
C SER A 449 -7.80 -31.92 -0.99
N TRP A 450 -6.70 -31.56 -0.31
CA TRP A 450 -6.61 -31.79 1.15
C TRP A 450 -7.54 -30.88 1.96
N GLY A 451 -7.88 -29.71 1.45
CA GLY A 451 -8.84 -28.82 2.13
C GLY A 451 -10.28 -29.34 2.10
N ARG A 452 -10.64 -30.11 1.07
CA ARG A 452 -11.96 -30.79 0.96
C ARG A 452 -12.08 -32.06 1.82
N GLN A 453 -10.98 -32.71 2.14
CA GLN A 453 -10.91 -33.89 3.02
C GLN A 453 -11.01 -33.50 4.50
#